data_b81089423d3a4cbc01637c81b419abb8
#
_entry.id   b81089423d3a4cbc01637c81b419abb8
#
_cell.length_a   1.000
_cell.length_b   1.000
_cell.length_c   1.000
_cell.angle_alpha   90.00
_cell.angle_beta   90.00
_cell.angle_gamma   90.00
#
_symmetry.space_group_name_H-M   'P 1'
#
loop_
_entity.id
_entity.type
_entity.pdbx_description
1 polymer ?
#
loop_
_entity_poly.entity_id
_entity_poly.type
_entity_poly.pdbx_seq_one_letter_code
_entity_poly.pdbx_strand_id
1 'polypeptide(L)'
;MKNNIENGIYIPEEQRNLIPVDEWVKREDPTTAQTVVLVTDFGMLEIAKEDLPGGFNFEGAQKAAAEYRKGFRCPTRHEAIEMYDARFRGLDEAFKKIGGEPATTIGWTSEADPDPEYNSNDAFVYYGNAGDVNYSYKYNTSAVRPVSAL
;
A
#
# COMPACT_ATOMS: atom_id res chain seq x y z
N MET A 1 19.30 -5.02 -17.45
CA MET A 1 19.37 -4.13 -16.28
C MET A 1 19.28 -4.96 -15.01
N LYS A 2 20.07 -4.59 -14.05
CA LYS A 2 20.02 -5.28 -12.76
C LYS A 2 18.80 -4.88 -11.97
N ASN A 3 17.99 -5.82 -11.62
CA ASN A 3 17.01 -5.64 -10.58
C ASN A 3 17.70 -5.90 -9.25
N ASN A 4 17.93 -4.85 -8.52
CA ASN A 4 18.51 -4.99 -7.21
C ASN A 4 17.36 -5.25 -6.23
N ILE A 5 17.14 -6.52 -5.93
CA ILE A 5 16.10 -6.91 -4.98
C ILE A 5 16.78 -7.51 -3.76
N GLU A 6 16.38 -7.01 -2.62
CA GLU A 6 16.85 -7.46 -1.32
C GLU A 6 15.65 -7.51 -0.39
N ASN A 7 15.52 -8.59 0.38
CA ASN A 7 14.39 -8.82 1.29
C ASN A 7 13.02 -8.83 0.59
N GLY A 8 13.00 -9.23 -0.68
CA GLY A 8 11.75 -9.36 -1.41
C GLY A 8 11.11 -8.07 -1.89
N ILE A 9 11.83 -6.95 -1.90
CA ILE A 9 11.31 -5.69 -2.42
C ILE A 9 11.69 -5.54 -3.88
N TYR A 10 10.69 -5.25 -4.70
CA TYR A 10 10.88 -4.96 -6.13
C TYR A 10 10.59 -3.48 -6.39
N ILE A 11 11.51 -2.81 -7.07
CA ILE A 11 11.36 -1.39 -7.42
C ILE A 11 10.94 -1.31 -8.88
N PRO A 12 9.75 -0.75 -9.19
CA PRO A 12 9.29 -0.59 -10.56
C PRO A 12 10.28 0.21 -11.40
N GLU A 13 10.49 -0.21 -12.63
CA GLU A 13 11.47 0.43 -13.53
C GLU A 13 11.15 1.91 -13.75
N GLU A 14 9.89 2.25 -13.89
CA GLU A 14 9.42 3.61 -14.14
C GLU A 14 9.77 4.58 -13.01
N GLN A 15 10.06 4.06 -11.83
CA GLN A 15 10.36 4.87 -10.65
C GLN A 15 11.83 4.85 -10.26
N ARG A 16 12.65 4.05 -10.91
CA ARG A 16 14.08 3.92 -10.55
C ARG A 16 14.85 5.22 -10.65
N ASN A 17 14.50 6.08 -11.60
CA ASN A 17 15.18 7.35 -11.79
C ASN A 17 14.89 8.37 -10.67
N LEU A 18 13.90 8.09 -9.83
CA LEU A 18 13.54 8.93 -8.69
C LEU A 18 14.32 8.57 -7.43
N ILE A 19 15.05 7.47 -7.46
CA ILE A 19 15.83 6.97 -6.33
C ILE A 19 17.32 7.18 -6.63
N PRO A 20 18.06 7.86 -5.77
CA PRO A 20 19.51 7.95 -5.91
C PRO A 20 20.14 6.56 -5.95
N VAL A 21 21.15 6.38 -6.80
CA VAL A 21 21.76 5.07 -7.02
C VAL A 21 22.32 4.45 -5.75
N ASP A 22 22.87 5.26 -4.87
CA ASP A 22 23.43 4.82 -3.60
C ASP A 22 22.37 4.45 -2.54
N GLU A 23 21.12 4.83 -2.77
CA GLU A 23 19.99 4.50 -1.90
C GLU A 23 19.20 3.29 -2.41
N TRP A 24 19.53 2.80 -3.60
CA TRP A 24 18.84 1.63 -4.15
C TRP A 24 19.12 0.42 -3.27
N VAL A 25 18.05 -0.13 -2.77
CA VAL A 25 18.14 -1.34 -1.96
C VAL A 25 18.27 -2.54 -2.89
N LYS A 26 19.27 -3.36 -2.66
CA LYS A 26 19.43 -4.61 -3.42
C LYS A 26 18.41 -5.61 -2.93
N ARG A 27 17.73 -6.24 -3.87
CA ARG A 27 16.70 -7.23 -3.58
C ARG A 27 17.03 -8.56 -4.25
N GLU A 28 16.40 -9.60 -3.76
CA GLU A 28 16.49 -10.92 -4.36
C GLU A 28 15.69 -10.99 -5.66
N ASP A 29 15.49 -12.20 -6.17
CA ASP A 29 14.74 -12.46 -7.38
C ASP A 29 13.31 -11.88 -7.28
N PRO A 30 12.82 -11.16 -8.32
CA PRO A 30 11.43 -10.68 -8.35
C PRO A 30 10.37 -11.76 -8.11
N THR A 31 10.65 -13.00 -8.46
CA THR A 31 9.71 -14.12 -8.26
C THR A 31 9.49 -14.45 -6.78
N THR A 32 10.39 -14.05 -5.90
CA THR A 32 10.27 -14.26 -4.45
C THR A 32 9.85 -13.00 -3.71
N ALA A 33 9.73 -11.89 -4.40
CA ALA A 33 9.36 -10.62 -3.79
C ALA A 33 7.93 -10.68 -3.25
N GLN A 34 7.72 -10.09 -2.08
CA GLN A 34 6.41 -10.01 -1.43
C GLN A 34 5.84 -8.60 -1.45
N THR A 35 6.65 -7.61 -1.79
CA THR A 35 6.26 -6.20 -1.74
C THR A 35 6.79 -5.46 -2.96
N VAL A 36 6.15 -4.33 -3.27
CA VAL A 36 6.60 -3.38 -4.29
C VAL A 36 6.91 -2.06 -3.61
N VAL A 37 7.99 -1.42 -4.02
CA VAL A 37 8.34 -0.10 -3.51
C VAL A 37 7.84 0.97 -4.47
N LEU A 38 7.05 1.89 -3.92
CA LEU A 38 6.57 3.08 -4.62
C LEU A 38 7.35 4.29 -4.14
N VAL A 39 7.92 5.05 -5.08
CA VAL A 39 8.56 6.32 -4.75
C VAL A 39 7.51 7.42 -4.79
N THR A 40 7.35 8.11 -3.68
CA THR A 40 6.44 9.24 -3.55
C THR A 40 7.23 10.53 -3.34
N ASP A 41 6.52 11.67 -3.35
CA ASP A 41 7.15 12.97 -3.07
C ASP A 41 7.69 13.07 -1.63
N PHE A 42 7.26 12.18 -0.76
CA PHE A 42 7.65 12.17 0.66
C PHE A 42 8.62 11.05 1.02
N GLY A 43 9.06 10.27 0.05
CA GLY A 43 9.96 9.16 0.27
C GLY A 43 9.48 7.88 -0.40
N MET A 44 9.90 6.75 0.12
CA MET A 44 9.56 5.45 -0.44
C MET A 44 8.53 4.75 0.42
N LEU A 45 7.55 4.14 -0.25
CA LEU A 45 6.50 3.36 0.39
C LEU A 45 6.60 1.91 -0.09
N GLU A 46 6.72 0.99 0.86
CA GLU A 46 6.69 -0.43 0.58
C GLU A 46 5.25 -0.92 0.67
N ILE A 47 4.76 -1.63 -0.34
CA ILE A 47 3.36 -2.06 -0.45
C ILE A 47 3.31 -3.56 -0.63
N ALA A 48 2.51 -4.25 0.19
CA ALA A 48 2.29 -5.68 0.03
C ALA A 48 1.71 -5.98 -1.36
N LYS A 49 2.13 -7.09 -1.95
CA LYS A 49 1.76 -7.43 -3.33
C LYS A 49 0.29 -7.79 -3.51
N GLU A 50 -0.42 -8.07 -2.44
CA GLU A 50 -1.84 -8.40 -2.48
C GLU A 50 -2.53 -7.98 -1.18
N ASP A 51 -3.86 -7.88 -1.23
CA ASP A 51 -4.65 -7.66 -0.03
C ASP A 51 -4.54 -8.85 0.89
N LEU A 52 -4.64 -8.62 2.19
CA LEU A 52 -4.77 -9.70 3.16
C LEU A 52 -6.06 -10.47 2.92
N PRO A 53 -6.08 -11.79 3.14
CA PRO A 53 -7.30 -12.57 2.94
C PRO A 53 -8.44 -12.10 3.85
N GLY A 54 -9.64 -11.99 3.30
CA GLY A 54 -10.84 -11.66 4.05
C GLY A 54 -11.17 -10.18 4.08
N GLY A 55 -12.23 -9.86 4.80
CA GLY A 55 -12.66 -8.48 5.06
C GLY A 55 -12.47 -8.15 6.54
N PHE A 56 -12.19 -6.89 6.83
CA PHE A 56 -11.87 -6.44 8.18
C PHE A 56 -12.70 -5.20 8.52
N ASN A 57 -13.14 -5.08 9.77
CA ASN A 57 -13.60 -3.80 10.27
C ASN A 57 -12.39 -2.90 10.53
N PHE A 58 -12.61 -1.63 10.88
CA PHE A 58 -11.51 -0.68 11.00
C PHE A 58 -10.44 -1.12 12.02
N GLU A 59 -10.86 -1.51 13.22
CA GLU A 59 -9.91 -1.94 14.27
C GLU A 59 -9.17 -3.21 13.88
N GLY A 60 -9.90 -4.18 13.32
CA GLY A 60 -9.32 -5.41 12.82
C GLY A 60 -8.33 -5.17 11.70
N ALA A 61 -8.60 -4.20 10.83
CA ALA A 61 -7.71 -3.81 9.74
C ALA A 61 -6.38 -3.25 10.27
N GLN A 62 -6.44 -2.35 11.26
CA GLN A 62 -5.22 -1.77 11.84
C GLN A 62 -4.35 -2.86 12.47
N LYS A 63 -4.98 -3.77 13.19
CA LYS A 63 -4.27 -4.90 13.82
C LYS A 63 -3.67 -5.84 12.78
N ALA A 64 -4.46 -6.24 11.78
CA ALA A 64 -4.00 -7.17 10.75
C ALA A 64 -2.82 -6.60 9.95
N ALA A 65 -2.87 -5.32 9.60
CA ALA A 65 -1.77 -4.67 8.90
C ALA A 65 -0.49 -4.64 9.75
N ALA A 66 -0.62 -4.33 11.03
CA ALA A 66 0.51 -4.31 11.97
C ALA A 66 1.13 -5.70 12.17
N GLU A 67 0.32 -6.75 12.11
CA GLU A 67 0.78 -8.14 12.27
C GLU A 67 1.39 -8.72 10.98
N TYR A 68 1.19 -8.06 9.83
CA TYR A 68 1.73 -8.55 8.56
C TYR A 68 3.26 -8.64 8.60
N ARG A 69 3.91 -7.56 8.97
CA ARG A 69 5.36 -7.47 9.20
C ARG A 69 5.62 -6.29 10.12
N LYS A 70 6.76 -6.31 10.80
CA LYS A 70 7.18 -5.20 11.65
C LYS A 70 7.23 -3.89 10.85
N GLY A 71 6.55 -2.86 11.34
CA GLY A 71 6.50 -1.54 10.72
C GLY A 71 5.41 -1.37 9.68
N PHE A 72 4.65 -2.42 9.37
CA PHE A 72 3.55 -2.31 8.43
C PHE A 72 2.29 -1.78 9.10
N ARG A 73 1.44 -1.14 8.30
CA ARG A 73 0.19 -0.50 8.72
C ARG A 73 -0.74 -0.35 7.52
N CYS A 74 -1.96 0.09 7.74
CA CYS A 74 -2.81 0.55 6.63
C CYS A 74 -2.25 1.84 6.05
N PRO A 75 -2.47 2.12 4.75
CA PRO A 75 -2.01 3.37 4.14
C PRO A 75 -2.77 4.57 4.71
N THR A 76 -2.11 5.73 4.71
CA THR A 76 -2.81 7.00 4.93
C THR A 76 -3.66 7.33 3.70
N ARG A 77 -4.56 8.30 3.83
CA ARG A 77 -5.33 8.81 2.68
C ARG A 77 -4.40 9.27 1.56
N HIS A 78 -3.38 10.03 1.91
CA HIS A 78 -2.42 10.56 0.95
C HIS A 78 -1.67 9.44 0.24
N GLU A 79 -1.22 8.44 0.98
CA GLU A 79 -0.54 7.27 0.41
C GLU A 79 -1.46 6.50 -0.54
N ALA A 80 -2.73 6.34 -0.18
CA ALA A 80 -3.69 5.66 -1.03
C ALA A 80 -3.89 6.40 -2.37
N ILE A 81 -3.92 7.72 -2.34
CA ILE A 81 -4.02 8.54 -3.56
C ILE A 81 -2.77 8.37 -4.41
N GLU A 82 -1.58 8.40 -3.80
CA GLU A 82 -0.31 8.16 -4.51
C GLU A 82 -0.28 6.76 -5.15
N MET A 83 -0.79 5.76 -4.45
CA MET A 83 -0.89 4.40 -4.97
C MET A 83 -1.79 4.36 -6.21
N TYR A 84 -2.94 5.04 -6.16
CA TYR A 84 -3.83 5.09 -7.30
C TYR A 84 -3.16 5.75 -8.51
N ASP A 85 -2.55 6.91 -8.31
CA ASP A 85 -1.88 7.64 -9.39
C ASP A 85 -0.76 6.81 -10.02
N ALA A 86 -0.05 6.02 -9.23
CA ALA A 86 1.04 5.18 -9.70
C ALA A 86 0.56 3.93 -10.45
N ARG A 87 -0.70 3.55 -10.34
CA ARG A 87 -1.24 2.35 -11.01
C ARG A 87 -0.94 2.36 -12.50
N PHE A 88 -1.11 3.51 -13.13
CA PHE A 88 -0.97 3.67 -14.58
C PHE A 88 0.46 4.06 -14.99
N ARG A 89 1.37 4.13 -14.03
CA ARG A 89 2.78 4.46 -14.23
C ARG A 89 3.70 3.30 -13.85
N GLY A 90 3.16 2.07 -13.88
CA GLY A 90 3.95 0.86 -13.66
C GLY A 90 3.66 0.11 -12.36
N LEU A 91 2.91 0.67 -11.43
CA LEU A 91 2.65 -0.01 -10.16
C LEU A 91 1.83 -1.30 -10.34
N ASP A 92 0.76 -1.25 -11.13
CA ASP A 92 -0.06 -2.44 -11.40
C ASP A 92 0.77 -3.55 -12.05
N GLU A 93 1.61 -3.21 -13.02
CA GLU A 93 2.49 -4.17 -13.67
C GLU A 93 3.52 -4.75 -12.72
N ALA A 94 4.04 -3.94 -11.81
CA ALA A 94 5.00 -4.39 -10.81
C ALA A 94 4.37 -5.44 -9.88
N PHE A 95 3.14 -5.22 -9.43
CA PHE A 95 2.42 -6.21 -8.63
C PHE A 95 2.25 -7.53 -9.39
N LYS A 96 1.79 -7.45 -10.64
CA LYS A 96 1.59 -8.65 -11.47
C LYS A 96 2.90 -9.40 -11.70
N LYS A 97 3.99 -8.69 -11.91
CA LYS A 97 5.30 -9.27 -12.18
C LYS A 97 5.82 -10.12 -11.02
N ILE A 98 5.47 -9.78 -9.80
CA ILE A 98 5.87 -10.55 -8.62
C ILE A 98 4.78 -11.51 -8.11
N GLY A 99 3.76 -11.75 -8.93
CA GLY A 99 2.70 -12.70 -8.59
C GLY A 99 1.62 -12.16 -7.67
N GLY A 100 1.52 -10.85 -7.55
CA GLY A 100 0.50 -10.18 -6.78
C GLY A 100 -0.62 -9.64 -7.66
N GLU A 101 -1.36 -8.68 -7.13
CA GLU A 101 -2.48 -8.06 -7.82
C GLU A 101 -2.56 -6.57 -7.52
N PRO A 102 -3.08 -5.77 -8.47
CA PRO A 102 -3.32 -4.35 -8.23
C PRO A 102 -4.27 -4.10 -7.05
N ALA A 103 -4.08 -2.97 -6.37
CA ALA A 103 -4.95 -2.56 -5.27
C ALA A 103 -6.20 -1.87 -5.82
N THR A 104 -7.18 -2.65 -6.26
CA THR A 104 -8.39 -2.17 -6.93
C THR A 104 -9.64 -2.22 -6.05
N THR A 105 -9.54 -2.78 -4.86
CA THR A 105 -10.67 -2.93 -3.96
C THR A 105 -10.86 -1.69 -3.08
N ILE A 106 -11.96 -1.68 -2.33
CA ILE A 106 -12.16 -0.69 -1.27
C ILE A 106 -11.36 -1.17 -0.06
N GLY A 107 -10.44 -0.33 0.40
CA GLY A 107 -9.55 -0.68 1.50
C GLY A 107 -9.54 0.35 2.62
N TRP A 108 -9.25 -0.11 3.83
CA TRP A 108 -9.11 0.78 4.97
C TRP A 108 -7.82 1.60 4.90
N THR A 109 -7.93 2.87 5.27
CA THR A 109 -6.76 3.69 5.60
C THR A 109 -6.44 3.55 7.10
N SER A 110 -5.32 4.14 7.51
CA SER A 110 -4.97 4.22 8.94
C SER A 110 -5.66 5.37 9.66
N GLU A 111 -6.51 6.15 8.98
CA GLU A 111 -7.03 7.41 9.49
C GLU A 111 -8.51 7.31 9.85
N ALA A 112 -8.82 7.57 11.12
CA ALA A 112 -10.19 7.77 11.56
C ALA A 112 -10.65 9.18 11.22
N ASP A 113 -11.96 9.42 11.27
CA ASP A 113 -12.51 10.75 11.09
C ASP A 113 -11.94 11.70 12.16
N PRO A 114 -11.40 12.84 11.77
CA PRO A 114 -10.80 13.78 12.72
C PRO A 114 -11.83 14.54 13.55
N ASP A 115 -13.11 14.49 13.19
CA ASP A 115 -14.16 15.18 13.94
C ASP A 115 -14.80 14.25 14.98
N PRO A 116 -14.38 14.31 16.25
CA PRO A 116 -14.89 13.43 17.28
C PRO A 116 -16.34 13.72 17.70
N GLU A 117 -16.87 14.89 17.34
CA GLU A 117 -18.25 15.25 17.71
C GLU A 117 -19.28 14.55 16.85
N TYR A 118 -19.01 14.42 15.56
CA TYR A 118 -20.01 13.96 14.61
C TYR A 118 -19.79 12.53 14.14
N ASN A 119 -18.55 12.09 14.04
CA ASN A 119 -18.23 10.89 13.28
C ASN A 119 -17.22 9.97 13.99
N SER A 120 -17.34 9.81 15.31
CA SER A 120 -16.47 8.92 16.08
C SER A 120 -16.53 7.46 15.59
N ASN A 121 -17.57 7.09 14.85
CA ASN A 121 -17.78 5.75 14.31
C ASN A 121 -17.31 5.61 12.86
N ASP A 122 -16.76 6.67 12.27
CA ASP A 122 -16.32 6.67 10.89
C ASP A 122 -14.80 6.68 10.77
N ALA A 123 -14.31 6.09 9.69
CA ALA A 123 -12.92 6.16 9.31
C ALA A 123 -12.85 6.26 7.78
N PHE A 124 -11.67 6.54 7.25
CA PHE A 124 -11.49 6.68 5.81
C PHE A 124 -11.17 5.36 5.15
N VAL A 125 -11.83 5.12 4.03
CA VAL A 125 -11.48 4.08 3.06
C VAL A 125 -11.01 4.70 1.76
N TYR A 126 -10.24 3.96 0.99
CA TYR A 126 -9.88 4.33 -0.37
C TYR A 126 -10.59 3.41 -1.36
N TYR A 127 -10.89 3.96 -2.53
CA TYR A 127 -11.46 3.21 -3.64
C TYR A 127 -10.34 2.97 -4.66
N GLY A 128 -9.77 1.78 -4.62
CA GLY A 128 -8.57 1.46 -5.40
C GLY A 128 -8.75 1.51 -6.91
N ASN A 129 -9.98 1.42 -7.41
CA ASN A 129 -10.27 1.49 -8.83
C ASN A 129 -10.76 2.87 -9.29
N ALA A 130 -10.96 3.82 -8.38
CA ALA A 130 -11.51 5.15 -8.72
C ALA A 130 -10.66 6.32 -8.23
N GLY A 131 -9.69 6.07 -7.34
CA GLY A 131 -8.80 7.12 -6.85
C GLY A 131 -9.38 8.02 -5.77
N ASP A 132 -10.56 7.72 -5.27
CA ASP A 132 -11.22 8.50 -4.24
C ASP A 132 -10.92 7.96 -2.85
N VAL A 133 -11.10 8.82 -1.86
CA VAL A 133 -11.19 8.44 -0.44
C VAL A 133 -12.54 8.91 0.08
N ASN A 134 -13.10 8.19 1.02
CA ASN A 134 -14.40 8.54 1.59
C ASN A 134 -14.53 7.96 2.99
N TYR A 135 -15.59 8.35 3.68
CA TYR A 135 -15.92 7.82 5.00
C TYR A 135 -16.61 6.47 4.88
N SER A 136 -16.39 5.65 5.88
CA SER A 136 -17.14 4.40 6.07
C SER A 136 -17.28 4.14 7.56
N TYR A 137 -18.38 3.50 7.95
CA TYR A 137 -18.54 3.07 9.33
C TYR A 137 -17.45 2.10 9.71
N LYS A 138 -16.84 2.29 10.87
CA LYS A 138 -15.78 1.41 11.39
C LYS A 138 -16.21 -0.04 11.52
N TYR A 139 -17.50 -0.31 11.58
CA TYR A 139 -18.07 -1.66 11.67
C TYR A 139 -18.21 -2.35 10.31
N ASN A 140 -18.17 -1.61 9.22
CA ASN A 140 -18.20 -2.19 7.88
C ASN A 140 -16.91 -2.94 7.64
N THR A 141 -16.94 -3.90 6.73
CA THR A 141 -15.76 -4.65 6.33
C THR A 141 -15.21 -4.11 5.02
N SER A 142 -13.90 -3.98 4.95
CA SER A 142 -13.17 -3.59 3.75
C SER A 142 -11.83 -4.33 3.71
N ALA A 143 -11.15 -4.23 2.58
CA ALA A 143 -9.86 -4.89 2.39
C ALA A 143 -8.74 -4.20 3.17
N VAL A 144 -7.62 -4.90 3.31
CA VAL A 144 -6.39 -4.38 3.90
C VAL A 144 -5.23 -4.65 2.96
N ARG A 145 -4.57 -3.59 2.51
CA ARG A 145 -3.30 -3.67 1.79
C ARG A 145 -2.22 -3.10 2.70
N PRO A 146 -1.42 -3.94 3.37
CA PRO A 146 -0.37 -3.44 4.26
C PRO A 146 0.68 -2.62 3.52
N VAL A 147 1.12 -1.54 4.15
CA VAL A 147 2.20 -0.68 3.65
C VAL A 147 3.17 -0.34 4.76
N SER A 148 4.37 0.09 4.38
CA SER A 148 5.38 0.56 5.33
C SER A 148 6.21 1.67 4.68
N ALA A 149 6.48 2.74 5.41
CA ALA A 149 7.43 3.75 4.97
C ALA A 149 8.86 3.20 5.10
N LEU A 150 9.65 3.41 4.05
CA LEU A 150 11.06 3.01 4.03
C LEU A 150 11.97 4.19 4.39
#